data_e34611d2781caf8a4a56d4ad13f21198
#
_entry.id   e34611d2781caf8a4a56d4ad13f21198
#
_cell.length_a   1.000
_cell.length_b   1.000
_cell.length_c   1.000
_cell.angle_alpha   90.00
_cell.angle_beta   90.00
_cell.angle_gamma   90.00
#
_symmetry.space_group_name_H-M   'P 1'
#
loop_
_entity.id
_entity.type
_entity.pdbx_description
1 polymer ?
#
loop_
_entity_poly.entity_id
_entity_poly.type
_entity_poly.pdbx_seq_one_letter_code
_entity_poly.pdbx_strand_id
1 'polypeptide(L)'
;CLLKDNGFNHPERKERIDSILESINQISDFEINFKDAPLAEIEIISLVHPKKYIEKIFSNIPKSGLIGVEQEPYADTMLCPNSKNAILRSCGAGIAAADELMKKNERIFCAIRPPGHHAETTKAMGFCFINNIAVTAKYLQNKYKVNKIAIIDFDVHHGNGTQEIFYS
;
A
#
# COMPACT_ATOMS: atom_id res chain seq x y z
N CYS A 1 10.20 -2.88 0.73
CA CYS A 1 9.19 -3.84 0.23
C CYS A 1 9.75 -5.25 0.07
N LEU A 2 10.94 -5.43 -0.51
CA LEU A 2 11.53 -6.77 -0.78
C LEU A 2 11.84 -7.58 0.48
N LEU A 3 12.08 -6.92 1.61
CA LEU A 3 12.38 -7.59 2.89
C LEU A 3 11.14 -8.05 3.67
N LYS A 4 9.92 -7.70 3.22
CA LYS A 4 8.69 -8.20 3.82
C LYS A 4 8.47 -9.64 3.39
N ASP A 5 8.31 -10.53 4.37
CA ASP A 5 8.02 -11.94 4.21
C ASP A 5 6.59 -12.26 4.64
N ASN A 6 5.91 -13.14 3.92
CA ASN A 6 4.56 -13.62 4.21
C ASN A 6 4.52 -15.15 4.40
N GLY A 7 5.67 -15.82 4.30
CA GLY A 7 5.77 -17.27 4.41
C GLY A 7 5.95 -18.01 3.08
N PHE A 8 6.21 -19.31 3.20
CA PHE A 8 6.48 -20.17 2.06
C PHE A 8 5.26 -20.31 1.13
N ASN A 9 5.49 -20.19 -0.17
CA ASN A 9 4.45 -20.26 -1.22
C ASN A 9 3.33 -19.21 -1.11
N HIS A 10 3.52 -18.14 -0.35
CA HIS A 10 2.52 -17.08 -0.27
C HIS A 10 2.40 -16.34 -1.61
N PRO A 11 1.18 -16.07 -2.13
CA PRO A 11 1.00 -15.43 -3.44
C PRO A 11 1.53 -13.97 -3.44
N GLU A 12 1.41 -13.23 -2.34
CA GLU A 12 2.00 -11.89 -2.18
C GLU A 12 3.46 -12.04 -1.72
N ARG A 13 4.41 -12.08 -2.64
CA ARG A 13 5.84 -12.34 -2.43
C ARG A 13 6.72 -11.36 -3.21
N LYS A 14 8.00 -11.26 -2.82
CA LYS A 14 8.94 -10.28 -3.40
C LYS A 14 9.16 -10.48 -4.90
N GLU A 15 9.14 -11.74 -5.38
CA GLU A 15 9.37 -12.09 -6.78
C GLU A 15 8.37 -11.41 -7.74
N ARG A 16 7.19 -11.03 -7.23
CA ARG A 16 6.24 -10.21 -8.00
C ARG A 16 6.83 -8.85 -8.39
N ILE A 17 7.51 -8.20 -7.45
CA ILE A 17 8.17 -6.91 -7.72
C ILE A 17 9.37 -7.12 -8.62
N ASP A 18 10.16 -8.17 -8.41
CA ASP A 18 11.33 -8.48 -9.24
C ASP A 18 10.89 -8.65 -10.71
N SER A 19 9.84 -9.45 -10.98
CA SER A 19 9.29 -9.63 -12.33
C SER A 19 8.72 -8.35 -12.94
N ILE A 20 8.07 -7.50 -12.14
CA ILE A 20 7.57 -6.20 -12.62
C ILE A 20 8.76 -5.30 -13.04
N LEU A 21 9.80 -5.20 -12.21
CA LEU A 21 10.96 -4.38 -12.50
C LEU A 21 11.74 -4.91 -13.71
N GLU A 22 11.90 -6.21 -13.86
CA GLU A 22 12.48 -6.84 -15.05
C GLU A 22 11.70 -6.45 -16.32
N SER A 23 10.37 -6.55 -16.27
CA SER A 23 9.51 -6.19 -17.40
C SER A 23 9.60 -4.68 -17.74
N ILE A 24 9.62 -3.81 -16.73
CA ILE A 24 9.74 -2.37 -16.92
C ILE A 24 11.09 -2.00 -17.54
N ASN A 25 12.19 -2.66 -17.13
CA ASN A 25 13.52 -2.43 -17.68
C ASN A 25 13.67 -2.82 -19.17
N GLN A 26 12.74 -3.60 -19.71
CA GLN A 26 12.71 -3.96 -21.14
C GLN A 26 11.97 -2.93 -22.01
N ILE A 27 11.29 -1.97 -21.40
CA ILE A 27 10.58 -0.92 -22.14
C ILE A 27 11.58 0.09 -22.68
N SER A 28 11.59 0.30 -24.00
CA SER A 28 12.47 1.24 -24.70
C SER A 28 11.74 2.42 -25.34
N ASP A 29 10.41 2.40 -25.38
CA ASP A 29 9.61 3.35 -26.13
C ASP A 29 9.51 4.74 -25.47
N PHE A 30 9.88 4.84 -24.19
CA PHE A 30 9.91 6.08 -23.42
C PHE A 30 10.90 5.99 -22.26
N GLU A 31 11.34 7.16 -21.80
CA GLU A 31 12.23 7.27 -20.64
C GLU A 31 11.51 6.94 -19.34
N ILE A 32 12.11 6.08 -18.52
CA ILE A 32 11.59 5.70 -17.20
C ILE A 32 12.55 6.17 -16.12
N ASN A 33 12.05 7.00 -15.22
CA ASN A 33 12.79 7.50 -14.07
C ASN A 33 12.40 6.72 -12.81
N PHE A 34 13.30 5.90 -12.29
CA PHE A 34 13.09 5.16 -11.04
C PHE A 34 13.34 6.03 -9.82
N LYS A 35 12.47 5.93 -8.83
CA LYS A 35 12.58 6.61 -7.55
C LYS A 35 12.26 5.68 -6.40
N ASP A 36 12.99 5.82 -5.30
CA ASP A 36 12.67 5.14 -4.05
C ASP A 36 11.46 5.79 -3.37
N ALA A 37 10.55 4.94 -2.90
CA ALA A 37 9.39 5.40 -2.15
C ALA A 37 9.82 5.89 -0.75
N PRO A 38 9.39 7.10 -0.32
CA PRO A 38 9.61 7.57 1.05
C PRO A 38 8.77 6.78 2.05
N LEU A 39 9.05 6.96 3.34
CA LEU A 39 8.15 6.49 4.40
C LEU A 39 6.98 7.47 4.54
N ALA A 40 5.75 6.95 4.54
CA ALA A 40 4.58 7.77 4.80
C ALA A 40 4.56 8.26 6.26
N GLU A 41 4.13 9.49 6.46
CA GLU A 41 3.85 10.04 7.79
C GLU A 41 2.53 9.47 8.33
N ILE A 42 2.49 9.17 9.63
CA ILE A 42 1.30 8.61 10.30
C ILE A 42 0.12 9.56 10.19
N GLU A 43 0.36 10.85 10.25
CA GLU A 43 -0.63 11.92 10.11
C GLU A 43 -1.37 11.83 8.77
N ILE A 44 -0.65 11.53 7.69
CA ILE A 44 -1.24 11.39 6.35
C ILE A 44 -2.06 10.09 6.27
N ILE A 45 -1.52 8.98 6.79
CA ILE A 45 -2.25 7.72 6.87
C ILE A 45 -3.54 7.89 7.68
N SER A 46 -3.51 8.77 8.70
CA SER A 46 -4.64 9.04 9.58
C SER A 46 -5.79 9.81 8.91
N LEU A 47 -5.64 10.24 7.66
CA LEU A 47 -6.75 10.74 6.85
C LEU A 47 -7.78 9.63 6.51
N VAL A 48 -7.38 8.38 6.62
CA VAL A 48 -8.21 7.19 6.32
C VAL A 48 -8.32 6.26 7.52
N HIS A 49 -7.18 5.91 8.12
CA HIS A 49 -7.09 4.92 9.19
C HIS A 49 -6.85 5.61 10.55
N PRO A 50 -7.68 5.40 11.58
CA PRO A 50 -7.45 5.97 12.90
C PRO A 50 -6.06 5.63 13.46
N LYS A 51 -5.40 6.58 14.13
CA LYS A 51 -4.07 6.36 14.73
C LYS A 51 -4.01 5.11 15.60
N LYS A 52 -5.04 4.86 16.40
CA LYS A 52 -5.16 3.68 17.26
C LYS A 52 -5.11 2.36 16.45
N TYR A 53 -5.67 2.33 15.26
CA TYR A 53 -5.58 1.16 14.37
C TYR A 53 -4.14 0.96 13.87
N ILE A 54 -3.50 2.03 13.42
CA ILE A 54 -2.11 1.99 12.93
C ILE A 54 -1.16 1.53 14.04
N GLU A 55 -1.32 2.07 15.24
CA GLU A 55 -0.56 1.68 16.42
C GLU A 55 -0.76 0.20 16.78
N LYS A 56 -2.01 -0.29 16.70
CA LYS A 56 -2.32 -1.71 16.92
C LYS A 56 -1.58 -2.61 15.91
N ILE A 57 -1.58 -2.26 14.62
CA ILE A 57 -0.83 -3.02 13.60
C ILE A 57 0.67 -3.03 13.94
N PHE A 58 1.25 -1.89 14.24
CA PHE A 58 2.69 -1.78 14.47
C PHE A 58 3.14 -2.40 15.79
N SER A 59 2.32 -2.37 16.84
CA SER A 59 2.62 -3.03 18.11
C SER A 59 2.61 -4.56 18.02
N ASN A 60 1.91 -5.11 17.03
CA ASN A 60 1.84 -6.55 16.78
C ASN A 60 2.96 -7.07 15.87
N ILE A 61 3.86 -6.22 15.39
CA ILE A 61 4.98 -6.66 14.56
C ILE A 61 5.95 -7.52 15.38
N PRO A 62 6.20 -8.77 14.96
CA PRO A 62 7.06 -9.66 15.71
C PRO A 62 8.54 -9.25 15.57
N LYS A 63 9.36 -9.61 16.58
CA LYS A 63 10.81 -9.45 16.52
C LYS A 63 11.46 -10.48 15.60
N SER A 64 10.82 -11.63 15.38
CA SER A 64 11.26 -12.71 14.48
C SER A 64 10.06 -13.54 14.04
N GLY A 65 10.18 -14.22 12.89
CA GLY A 65 9.13 -15.07 12.34
C GLY A 65 7.94 -14.29 11.78
N LEU A 66 6.78 -14.95 11.74
CA LEU A 66 5.54 -14.45 11.14
C LEU A 66 4.40 -14.52 12.16
N ILE A 67 3.53 -13.51 12.14
CA ILE A 67 2.29 -13.47 12.92
C ILE A 67 1.15 -13.02 12.00
N GLY A 68 0.02 -13.75 11.98
CA GLY A 68 -1.20 -13.33 11.33
C GLY A 68 -1.86 -12.16 12.06
N VAL A 69 -2.37 -11.19 11.32
CA VAL A 69 -3.10 -10.05 11.91
C VAL A 69 -4.47 -10.46 12.41
N GLU A 70 -5.06 -11.45 11.75
CA GLU A 70 -6.34 -12.05 12.13
C GLU A 70 -6.09 -13.21 13.10
N GLN A 71 -6.90 -13.31 14.13
CA GLN A 71 -6.84 -14.42 15.09
C GLN A 71 -7.48 -15.72 14.55
N GLU A 72 -7.45 -15.90 13.24
CA GLU A 72 -8.04 -17.03 12.54
C GLU A 72 -6.97 -18.09 12.22
N PRO A 73 -7.29 -19.38 12.26
CA PRO A 73 -6.34 -20.45 11.96
C PRO A 73 -5.80 -20.43 10.51
N TYR A 74 -6.37 -19.60 9.65
CA TYR A 74 -6.00 -19.42 8.24
C TYR A 74 -5.68 -17.96 7.91
N ALA A 75 -5.09 -17.22 8.86
CA ALA A 75 -4.67 -15.84 8.62
C ALA A 75 -3.75 -15.75 7.39
N ASP A 76 -4.14 -14.98 6.39
CA ASP A 76 -3.39 -14.74 5.16
C ASP A 76 -2.62 -13.41 5.17
N THR A 77 -2.98 -12.53 6.10
CA THR A 77 -2.37 -11.20 6.24
C THR A 77 -1.28 -11.23 7.31
N MET A 78 -0.04 -11.49 6.88
CA MET A 78 1.07 -11.81 7.76
C MET A 78 1.96 -10.60 8.07
N LEU A 79 2.33 -10.44 9.34
CA LEU A 79 3.36 -9.49 9.80
C LEU A 79 4.70 -10.22 10.00
N CYS A 80 5.78 -9.60 9.56
CA CYS A 80 7.16 -9.97 9.83
C CYS A 80 7.93 -8.75 10.38
N PRO A 81 9.17 -8.88 10.87
CA PRO A 81 9.94 -7.76 11.44
C PRO A 81 10.04 -6.53 10.50
N ASN A 82 10.05 -6.75 9.20
CA ASN A 82 10.18 -5.69 8.19
C ASN A 82 8.84 -5.09 7.74
N SER A 83 7.71 -5.56 8.26
CA SER A 83 6.38 -5.12 7.80
C SER A 83 6.16 -3.62 7.96
N LYS A 84 6.59 -3.00 9.06
CA LYS A 84 6.44 -1.56 9.27
C LYS A 84 7.03 -0.74 8.12
N ASN A 85 8.28 -1.01 7.76
CA ASN A 85 8.94 -0.30 6.67
C ASN A 85 8.26 -0.55 5.32
N ALA A 86 7.84 -1.79 5.04
CA ALA A 86 7.14 -2.12 3.82
C ALA A 86 5.79 -1.39 3.71
N ILE A 87 4.99 -1.39 4.77
CA ILE A 87 3.70 -0.71 4.86
C ILE A 87 3.86 0.79 4.64
N LEU A 88 4.79 1.43 5.38
CA LEU A 88 5.02 2.87 5.27
C LEU A 88 5.54 3.27 3.89
N ARG A 89 6.43 2.50 3.26
CA ARG A 89 6.91 2.77 1.90
C ARG A 89 5.85 2.53 0.85
N SER A 90 5.02 1.51 1.00
CA SER A 90 3.91 1.24 0.07
C SER A 90 2.94 2.41 0.03
N CYS A 91 2.55 2.93 1.20
CA CYS A 91 1.71 4.12 1.29
C CYS A 91 2.45 5.39 0.81
N GLY A 92 3.72 5.55 1.20
CA GLY A 92 4.57 6.68 0.81
C GLY A 92 4.79 6.81 -0.69
N ALA A 93 4.79 5.69 -1.41
CA ALA A 93 4.85 5.70 -2.88
C ALA A 93 3.66 6.43 -3.49
N GLY A 94 2.44 6.13 -3.04
CA GLY A 94 1.24 6.81 -3.53
C GLY A 94 1.25 8.32 -3.22
N ILE A 95 1.72 8.71 -2.02
CA ILE A 95 1.85 10.11 -1.62
C ILE A 95 2.87 10.84 -2.50
N ALA A 96 4.05 10.23 -2.71
CA ALA A 96 5.09 10.81 -3.58
C ALA A 96 4.63 10.90 -5.04
N ALA A 97 3.89 9.89 -5.51
CA ALA A 97 3.29 9.90 -6.84
C ALA A 97 2.28 11.05 -7.00
N ALA A 98 1.43 11.28 -5.99
CA ALA A 98 0.51 12.41 -5.98
C ALA A 98 1.25 13.75 -6.06
N ASP A 99 2.32 13.92 -5.29
CA ASP A 99 3.14 15.14 -5.31
C ASP A 99 3.83 15.38 -6.66
N GLU A 100 4.37 14.35 -7.29
CA GLU A 100 5.02 14.45 -8.60
C GLU A 100 3.98 14.74 -9.71
N LEU A 101 2.85 14.04 -9.69
CA LEU A 101 1.75 14.28 -10.64
C LEU A 101 1.28 15.74 -10.59
N MET A 102 1.06 16.27 -9.39
CA MET A 102 0.59 17.65 -9.21
C MET A 102 1.62 18.70 -9.60
N LYS A 103 2.91 18.38 -9.55
CA LYS A 103 4.00 19.28 -9.95
C LYS A 103 4.29 19.25 -11.45
N LYS A 104 4.29 18.05 -12.05
CA LYS A 104 4.84 17.83 -13.39
C LYS A 104 3.83 17.30 -14.39
N ASN A 105 2.65 16.89 -13.95
CA ASN A 105 1.64 16.22 -14.78
C ASN A 105 2.18 14.94 -15.49
N GLU A 106 3.09 14.23 -14.84
CA GLU A 106 3.67 12.98 -15.33
C GLU A 106 2.80 11.78 -14.95
N ARG A 107 2.83 10.71 -15.75
CA ARG A 107 2.23 9.43 -15.40
C ARG A 107 3.18 8.68 -14.47
N ILE A 108 2.64 8.09 -13.40
CA ILE A 108 3.45 7.44 -12.38
C ILE A 108 2.91 6.04 -12.11
N PHE A 109 3.83 5.09 -12.07
CA PHE A 109 3.55 3.71 -11.69
C PHE A 109 4.24 3.39 -10.36
N CYS A 110 3.48 2.87 -9.40
CA CYS A 110 3.99 2.48 -8.10
C CYS A 110 4.12 0.95 -8.00
N ALA A 111 5.33 0.43 -8.24
CA ALA A 111 5.64 -0.99 -8.01
C ALA A 111 5.82 -1.25 -6.51
N ILE A 112 4.75 -1.54 -5.80
CA ILE A 112 4.72 -1.59 -4.33
C ILE A 112 4.17 -2.92 -3.80
N ARG A 113 4.56 -3.21 -2.56
CA ARG A 113 3.97 -4.22 -1.66
C ARG A 113 4.20 -3.78 -0.21
N PRO A 114 3.26 -4.10 0.71
CA PRO A 114 2.01 -4.85 0.53
C PRO A 114 0.96 -4.08 -0.29
N PRO A 115 -0.09 -4.78 -0.79
CA PRO A 115 -1.25 -4.16 -1.44
C PRO A 115 -2.11 -3.37 -0.43
N GLY A 116 -3.24 -2.79 -0.89
CA GLY A 116 -4.02 -1.89 -0.04
C GLY A 116 -5.54 -2.02 -0.13
N HIS A 117 -6.11 -2.47 -1.25
CA HIS A 117 -7.53 -2.32 -1.55
C HIS A 117 -8.51 -3.10 -0.66
N HIS A 118 -8.03 -4.12 0.05
CA HIS A 118 -8.83 -4.86 1.03
C HIS A 118 -8.81 -4.25 2.44
N ALA A 119 -7.85 -3.35 2.76
CA ALA A 119 -7.79 -2.73 4.08
C ALA A 119 -8.98 -1.77 4.26
N GLU A 120 -9.86 -2.09 5.20
CA GLU A 120 -10.96 -1.24 5.65
C GLU A 120 -10.44 -0.20 6.67
N THR A 121 -11.26 0.75 7.05
CA THR A 121 -10.87 1.84 7.96
C THR A 121 -10.14 1.34 9.22
N THR A 122 -10.57 0.20 9.78
CA THR A 122 -10.00 -0.36 11.04
C THR A 122 -9.69 -1.85 10.98
N LYS A 123 -9.67 -2.44 9.77
CA LYS A 123 -9.45 -3.89 9.60
C LYS A 123 -8.44 -4.16 8.49
N ALA A 124 -7.37 -4.89 8.83
CA ALA A 124 -6.42 -5.45 7.87
C ALA A 124 -6.95 -6.81 7.38
N MET A 125 -6.89 -7.09 6.10
CA MET A 125 -7.27 -8.36 5.49
C MET A 125 -6.75 -8.45 4.05
N GLY A 126 -6.76 -9.65 3.44
CA GLY A 126 -6.38 -9.85 2.05
C GLY A 126 -4.98 -9.30 1.74
N PHE A 127 -4.00 -9.56 2.60
CA PHE A 127 -2.61 -9.08 2.53
C PHE A 127 -2.44 -7.57 2.74
N CYS A 128 -3.54 -6.81 2.93
CA CYS A 128 -3.57 -5.36 3.01
C CYS A 128 -3.63 -4.88 4.47
N PHE A 129 -2.78 -3.91 4.82
CA PHE A 129 -2.73 -3.30 6.15
C PHE A 129 -3.25 -1.87 6.14
N ILE A 130 -2.87 -1.11 5.13
CA ILE A 130 -3.26 0.28 4.87
C ILE A 130 -3.81 0.35 3.46
N ASN A 131 -4.90 1.05 3.26
CA ASN A 131 -5.45 1.29 1.93
C ASN A 131 -4.68 2.43 1.26
N ASN A 132 -3.61 2.05 0.55
CA ASN A 132 -2.66 2.99 -0.05
C ASN A 132 -3.34 3.96 -1.02
N ILE A 133 -4.26 3.48 -1.86
CA ILE A 133 -4.94 4.33 -2.86
C ILE A 133 -5.97 5.26 -2.20
N ALA A 134 -6.65 4.81 -1.16
CA ALA A 134 -7.58 5.64 -0.40
C ALA A 134 -6.84 6.77 0.33
N VAL A 135 -5.69 6.46 0.97
CA VAL A 135 -4.83 7.48 1.60
C VAL A 135 -4.35 8.48 0.56
N THR A 136 -3.90 8.01 -0.62
CA THR A 136 -3.47 8.88 -1.72
C THR A 136 -4.60 9.80 -2.19
N ALA A 137 -5.81 9.28 -2.35
CA ALA A 137 -6.98 10.07 -2.74
C ALA A 137 -7.34 11.13 -1.69
N LYS A 138 -7.39 10.77 -0.41
CA LYS A 138 -7.63 11.72 0.68
C LYS A 138 -6.52 12.76 0.81
N TYR A 139 -5.27 12.39 0.56
CA TYR A 139 -4.14 13.30 0.52
C TYR A 139 -4.27 14.34 -0.60
N LEU A 140 -4.62 13.92 -1.81
CA LEU A 140 -4.89 14.83 -2.93
C LEU A 140 -6.03 15.81 -2.62
N GLN A 141 -7.12 15.33 -2.02
CA GLN A 141 -8.23 16.18 -1.58
C GLN A 141 -7.80 17.18 -0.51
N ASN A 142 -7.04 16.72 0.48
CA ASN A 142 -6.63 17.56 1.61
C ASN A 142 -5.58 18.61 1.21
N LYS A 143 -4.49 18.18 0.58
CA LYS A 143 -3.34 19.06 0.25
C LYS A 143 -3.59 19.92 -0.99
N TYR A 144 -4.08 19.32 -2.05
CA TYR A 144 -4.20 19.96 -3.37
C TYR A 144 -5.62 20.42 -3.71
N LYS A 145 -6.58 20.16 -2.80
CA LYS A 145 -8.00 20.55 -2.98
C LYS A 145 -8.63 19.98 -4.24
N VAL A 146 -8.18 18.79 -4.66
CA VAL A 146 -8.77 18.08 -5.81
C VAL A 146 -10.19 17.68 -5.45
N ASN A 147 -11.18 18.19 -6.18
CA ASN A 147 -12.59 17.98 -5.85
C ASN A 147 -13.13 16.62 -6.28
N LYS A 148 -12.64 16.08 -7.40
CA LYS A 148 -13.13 14.81 -7.97
C LYS A 148 -11.97 13.92 -8.27
N ILE A 149 -12.02 12.68 -7.77
CA ILE A 149 -11.02 11.63 -7.98
C ILE A 149 -11.78 10.38 -8.38
N ALA A 150 -11.35 9.71 -9.44
CA ALA A 150 -11.81 8.38 -9.81
C ALA A 150 -10.75 7.35 -9.41
N ILE A 151 -11.18 6.27 -8.76
CA ILE A 151 -10.35 5.09 -8.50
C ILE A 151 -10.89 3.97 -9.38
N ILE A 152 -10.03 3.43 -10.24
CA ILE A 152 -10.36 2.28 -11.09
C ILE A 152 -9.56 1.11 -10.55
N ASP A 153 -10.26 0.13 -10.01
CA ASP A 153 -9.68 -1.11 -9.49
C ASP A 153 -9.97 -2.24 -10.49
N PHE A 154 -8.92 -2.74 -11.13
CA PHE A 154 -9.02 -3.84 -12.11
C PHE A 154 -8.51 -5.17 -11.55
N ASP A 155 -8.29 -5.26 -10.25
CA ASP A 155 -7.99 -6.52 -9.57
C ASP A 155 -9.19 -7.48 -9.70
N VAL A 156 -8.91 -8.79 -9.77
CA VAL A 156 -9.96 -9.81 -9.87
C VAL A 156 -10.79 -9.90 -8.57
N HIS A 157 -10.21 -9.51 -7.44
CA HIS A 157 -10.89 -9.45 -6.16
C HIS A 157 -11.59 -8.11 -5.96
N HIS A 158 -12.77 -8.14 -5.36
CA HIS A 158 -13.47 -6.92 -4.98
C HIS A 158 -12.67 -6.10 -3.96
N GLY A 159 -12.42 -4.81 -4.26
CA GLY A 159 -11.73 -3.87 -3.37
C GLY A 159 -12.65 -3.38 -2.23
N ASN A 160 -13.06 -4.29 -1.34
CA ASN A 160 -14.00 -4.02 -0.25
C ASN A 160 -13.55 -2.90 0.68
N GLY A 161 -12.24 -2.78 0.95
CA GLY A 161 -11.69 -1.73 1.79
C GLY A 161 -11.84 -0.35 1.15
N THR A 162 -11.55 -0.23 -0.14
CA THR A 162 -11.76 1.03 -0.87
C THR A 162 -13.23 1.41 -0.90
N GLN A 163 -14.12 0.43 -1.12
CA GLN A 163 -15.55 0.66 -1.06
C GLN A 163 -15.99 1.14 0.33
N GLU A 164 -15.61 0.44 1.40
CA GLU A 164 -15.99 0.80 2.78
C GLU A 164 -15.58 2.23 3.14
N ILE A 165 -14.37 2.63 2.76
CA ILE A 165 -13.82 3.97 3.07
C ILE A 165 -14.58 5.11 2.36
N PHE A 166 -15.14 4.87 1.18
CA PHE A 166 -15.73 5.94 0.36
C PHE A 166 -17.25 5.82 0.15
N TYR A 167 -17.88 4.75 0.64
CA TYR A 167 -19.29 4.49 0.36
C TYR A 167 -20.26 5.24 1.30
N SER A 168 -19.78 5.85 2.37
CA SER A 168 -20.58 6.60 3.36
C SER A 168 -20.67 8.09 3.05
#